data_c6bb7fab1a6f699037343ebcfc7dba50
#
_entry.id   c6bb7fab1a6f699037343ebcfc7dba50
#
_cell.length_a   1.000
_cell.length_b   1.000
_cell.length_c   1.000
_cell.angle_alpha   90.00
_cell.angle_beta   90.00
_cell.angle_gamma   90.00
#
_symmetry.space_group_name_H-M   'P 1'
#
loop_
_entity.id
_entity.type
_entity.pdbx_description
1 polymer ?
#
loop_
_entity_poly.entity_id
_entity_poly.type
_entity_poly.pdbx_seq_one_letter_code
_entity_poly.pdbx_strand_id
1 'polypeptide(L)'
;MPDGGRHHTAAWFAPKPESTQNMKPDLDPKYQALLAEAERQDLADVESMRVSAQALSLAGLIDRRRAQVLQPQGLSEGRFILLFLLEGHRNGLPPHTLADQAGVARATITGLVDGMVRDGLVERNANPEDRRSNLVVLTRKGRAVSKKVLPGQAEVLANAFSALSATDRRQLSRLLGKVTTALAAEVEAA
;
A
#
# COMPACT_ATOMS: atom_id res chain seq x y z
N MET A 1 8.85 -44.35 19.57
CA MET A 1 9.88 -43.45 19.06
C MET A 1 9.19 -42.54 18.04
N PRO A 2 8.88 -41.27 18.35
CA PRO A 2 8.37 -40.34 17.39
C PRO A 2 9.54 -39.49 16.85
N ASP A 3 9.67 -39.44 15.54
CA ASP A 3 10.62 -38.63 14.84
C ASP A 3 10.14 -37.20 14.72
N GLY A 4 11.02 -36.30 15.15
CA GLY A 4 10.71 -34.86 15.28
C GLY A 4 10.78 -34.15 13.96
N GLY A 5 9.63 -33.63 13.50
CA GLY A 5 9.52 -32.66 12.43
C GLY A 5 10.22 -31.36 12.80
N ARG A 6 11.40 -31.12 12.22
CA ARG A 6 12.11 -29.84 12.33
C ARG A 6 11.43 -28.82 11.45
N HIS A 7 10.76 -27.87 12.09
CA HIS A 7 10.35 -26.62 11.47
C HIS A 7 11.62 -25.85 11.07
N HIS A 8 11.93 -25.83 9.79
CA HIS A 8 12.86 -24.85 9.23
C HIS A 8 12.18 -23.48 9.23
N THR A 9 12.31 -22.76 10.35
CA THR A 9 12.15 -21.31 10.36
C THR A 9 13.27 -20.73 9.51
N ALA A 10 12.92 -20.22 8.35
CA ALA A 10 13.81 -19.48 7.48
C ALA A 10 14.33 -18.24 8.23
N ALA A 11 15.55 -18.34 8.73
CA ALA A 11 16.34 -17.22 9.25
C ALA A 11 16.83 -16.38 8.05
N TRP A 12 15.93 -15.55 7.52
CA TRP A 12 16.22 -14.57 6.49
C TRP A 12 15.93 -13.18 7.05
N PHE A 13 16.96 -12.34 7.13
CA PHE A 13 16.93 -10.93 7.55
C PHE A 13 16.91 -10.66 9.05
N ALA A 14 18.04 -10.89 9.69
CA ALA A 14 18.50 -10.00 10.74
C ALA A 14 19.63 -9.13 10.15
N PRO A 15 19.43 -7.86 9.84
CA PRO A 15 20.56 -6.98 9.61
C PRO A 15 21.28 -6.77 10.93
N LYS A 16 22.61 -7.01 10.95
CA LYS A 16 23.49 -6.62 12.06
C LYS A 16 23.33 -5.14 12.34
N PRO A 17 23.35 -4.71 13.62
CA PRO A 17 23.39 -3.28 13.93
C PRO A 17 24.78 -2.76 13.57
N GLU A 18 24.94 -2.22 12.39
CA GLU A 18 26.08 -1.36 12.05
C GLU A 18 25.73 0.07 12.50
N SER A 19 26.63 0.57 13.34
CA SER A 19 26.81 1.92 13.85
C SER A 19 25.98 3.03 13.17
N THR A 20 25.11 3.67 13.97
CA THR A 20 24.40 4.91 13.71
C THR A 20 25.38 6.08 13.56
N GLN A 21 26.19 6.11 12.52
CA GLN A 21 26.99 7.26 12.14
C GLN A 21 26.67 7.66 10.71
N ASN A 22 25.89 8.73 10.57
CA ASN A 22 25.82 9.61 9.39
C ASN A 22 25.33 8.96 8.07
N MET A 23 24.30 8.11 8.14
CA MET A 23 23.60 7.65 6.96
C MET A 23 22.73 8.82 6.47
N LYS A 24 23.20 9.57 5.47
CA LYS A 24 22.30 10.45 4.70
C LYS A 24 21.14 9.55 4.22
N PRO A 25 19.89 9.87 4.55
CA PRO A 25 18.77 9.05 4.09
C PRO A 25 18.86 8.94 2.57
N ASP A 26 18.76 7.72 2.06
CA ASP A 26 18.86 7.43 0.63
C ASP A 26 17.59 7.96 -0.05
N LEU A 27 17.65 9.23 -0.44
CA LEU A 27 16.57 9.91 -1.14
C LEU A 27 16.53 9.43 -2.59
N ASP A 28 15.33 9.29 -3.13
CA ASP A 28 15.15 9.11 -4.57
C ASP A 28 15.91 10.20 -5.34
N PRO A 29 16.68 9.87 -6.38
CA PRO A 29 17.53 10.83 -7.12
C PRO A 29 16.82 12.11 -7.56
N LYS A 30 15.54 12.03 -7.94
CA LYS A 30 14.74 13.21 -8.30
C LYS A 30 14.57 14.19 -7.15
N TYR A 31 14.44 13.71 -5.93
CA TYR A 31 14.32 14.56 -4.75
C TYR A 31 15.67 15.10 -4.29
N GLN A 32 16.76 14.37 -4.50
CA GLN A 32 18.12 14.89 -4.30
C GLN A 32 18.37 16.08 -5.23
N ALA A 33 18.04 15.95 -6.52
CA ALA A 33 18.17 17.03 -7.51
C ALA A 33 17.31 18.24 -7.16
N LEU A 34 16.04 18.03 -6.72
CA LEU A 34 15.16 19.11 -6.30
C LEU A 34 15.70 19.88 -5.10
N LEU A 35 16.22 19.19 -4.08
CA LEU A 35 16.79 19.82 -2.90
C LEU A 35 18.07 20.60 -3.23
N ALA A 36 18.94 20.05 -4.07
CA ALA A 36 20.14 20.76 -4.53
C ALA A 36 19.80 22.04 -5.28
N GLU A 37 18.74 22.03 -6.09
CA GLU A 37 18.25 23.21 -6.79
C GLU A 37 17.65 24.24 -5.82
N ALA A 38 16.87 23.80 -4.84
CA ALA A 38 16.28 24.67 -3.82
C ALA A 38 17.37 25.36 -2.97
N GLU A 39 18.41 24.63 -2.58
CA GLU A 39 19.58 25.18 -1.87
C GLU A 39 20.31 26.22 -2.72
N ARG A 40 20.49 25.97 -4.02
CA ARG A 40 21.17 26.91 -4.94
C ARG A 40 20.39 28.22 -5.17
N GLN A 41 19.06 28.13 -5.15
CA GLN A 41 18.16 29.27 -5.31
C GLN A 41 17.80 29.98 -4.00
N ASP A 42 18.37 29.53 -2.88
CA ASP A 42 18.07 30.06 -1.54
C ASP A 42 16.56 30.10 -1.22
N LEU A 43 15.86 29.03 -1.58
CA LEU A 43 14.43 28.91 -1.31
C LEU A 43 14.20 28.74 0.19
N ALA A 44 13.08 29.32 0.67
CA ALA A 44 12.69 29.20 2.08
C ALA A 44 12.35 27.74 2.45
N ASP A 45 12.70 27.38 3.71
CA ASP A 45 12.33 26.12 4.36
C ASP A 45 12.78 24.83 3.63
N VAL A 46 14.03 24.81 3.17
CA VAL A 46 14.65 23.59 2.60
C VAL A 46 14.61 22.39 3.56
N GLU A 47 14.60 22.65 4.89
CA GLU A 47 14.48 21.59 5.90
C GLU A 47 13.13 20.85 5.79
N SER A 48 12.02 21.58 5.71
CA SER A 48 10.69 20.98 5.49
C SER A 48 10.59 20.26 4.13
N MET A 49 11.22 20.82 3.09
CA MET A 49 11.33 20.14 1.80
C MET A 49 12.08 18.80 1.93
N ARG A 50 13.14 18.76 2.72
CA ARG A 50 13.93 17.54 2.97
C ARG A 50 13.11 16.47 3.67
N VAL A 51 12.35 16.85 4.71
CA VAL A 51 11.43 15.90 5.40
C VAL A 51 10.36 15.36 4.46
N SER A 52 9.78 16.22 3.61
CA SER A 52 8.80 15.80 2.60
C SER A 52 9.43 14.84 1.57
N ALA A 53 10.63 15.13 1.09
CA ALA A 53 11.38 14.27 0.19
C ALA A 53 11.69 12.89 0.80
N GLN A 54 12.04 12.85 2.08
CA GLN A 54 12.23 11.58 2.83
C GLN A 54 10.95 10.77 2.91
N ALA A 55 9.82 11.40 3.24
CA ALA A 55 8.53 10.74 3.32
C ALA A 55 8.11 10.15 1.96
N LEU A 56 8.27 10.90 0.88
CA LEU A 56 7.96 10.45 -0.49
C LEU A 56 8.90 9.33 -0.96
N SER A 57 10.19 9.40 -0.63
CA SER A 57 11.17 8.35 -0.96
C SER A 57 10.84 7.06 -0.21
N LEU A 58 10.49 7.15 1.08
CA LEU A 58 10.06 6.02 1.90
C LEU A 58 8.78 5.38 1.36
N ALA A 59 7.77 6.18 1.03
CA ALA A 59 6.53 5.69 0.42
C ALA A 59 6.84 4.90 -0.87
N GLY A 60 7.67 5.43 -1.75
CA GLY A 60 8.11 4.75 -2.97
C GLY A 60 8.86 3.44 -2.71
N LEU A 61 9.64 3.34 -1.63
CA LEU A 61 10.29 2.09 -1.23
C LEU A 61 9.26 1.04 -0.76
N ILE A 62 8.31 1.45 0.05
CA ILE A 62 7.22 0.58 0.54
C ILE A 62 6.42 0.06 -0.66
N ASP A 63 6.03 0.93 -1.60
CA ASP A 63 5.26 0.54 -2.79
C ASP A 63 6.02 -0.44 -3.68
N ARG A 64 7.33 -0.23 -3.89
CA ARG A 64 8.17 -1.20 -4.62
C ARG A 64 8.18 -2.58 -3.94
N ARG A 65 8.29 -2.62 -2.62
CA ARG A 65 8.24 -3.88 -1.85
C ARG A 65 6.88 -4.55 -1.97
N ARG A 66 5.79 -3.78 -1.89
CA ARG A 66 4.42 -4.28 -2.08
C ARG A 66 4.22 -4.86 -3.47
N ALA A 67 4.72 -4.17 -4.51
CA ALA A 67 4.65 -4.63 -5.89
C ALA A 67 5.39 -5.97 -6.09
N GLN A 68 6.52 -6.19 -5.44
CA GLN A 68 7.26 -7.47 -5.50
C GLN A 68 6.43 -8.66 -4.98
N VAL A 69 5.55 -8.45 -4.00
CA VAL A 69 4.63 -9.49 -3.49
C VAL A 69 3.48 -9.77 -4.49
N LEU A 70 3.02 -8.74 -5.21
CA LEU A 70 1.88 -8.83 -6.13
C LEU A 70 2.28 -9.40 -7.51
N GLN A 71 3.46 -9.03 -7.99
CA GLN A 71 3.94 -9.37 -9.34
C GLN A 71 3.87 -10.87 -9.68
N PRO A 72 4.26 -11.82 -8.81
CA PRO A 72 4.19 -13.25 -9.12
C PRO A 72 2.76 -13.78 -9.33
N GLN A 73 1.74 -13.01 -8.92
CA GLN A 73 0.33 -13.33 -9.13
C GLN A 73 -0.31 -12.50 -10.26
N GLY A 74 0.48 -11.71 -11.00
CA GLY A 74 -0.02 -10.84 -12.07
C GLY A 74 -0.96 -9.72 -11.57
N LEU A 75 -0.82 -9.32 -10.30
CA LEU A 75 -1.66 -8.29 -9.69
C LEU A 75 -0.97 -6.93 -9.72
N SER A 76 -1.74 -5.91 -10.08
CA SER A 76 -1.42 -4.52 -9.75
C SER A 76 -1.96 -4.17 -8.35
N GLU A 77 -1.50 -3.06 -7.78
CA GLU A 77 -2.00 -2.56 -6.51
C GLU A 77 -3.51 -2.33 -6.53
N GLY A 78 -4.04 -1.68 -7.58
CA GLY A 78 -5.49 -1.46 -7.71
C GLY A 78 -6.30 -2.76 -7.71
N ARG A 79 -5.82 -3.80 -8.40
CA ARG A 79 -6.45 -5.12 -8.37
C ARG A 79 -6.39 -5.77 -6.99
N PHE A 80 -5.27 -5.63 -6.29
CA PHE A 80 -5.13 -6.13 -4.91
C PHE A 80 -6.11 -5.45 -3.97
N ILE A 81 -6.25 -4.10 -4.06
CA ILE A 81 -7.20 -3.34 -3.25
C ILE A 81 -8.62 -3.88 -3.45
N LEU A 82 -9.05 -4.12 -4.70
CA LEU A 82 -10.37 -4.68 -4.98
C LEU A 82 -10.55 -6.09 -4.41
N LEU A 83 -9.54 -6.96 -4.51
CA LEU A 83 -9.58 -8.29 -3.88
C LEU A 83 -9.78 -8.17 -2.37
N PHE A 84 -9.01 -7.29 -1.74
CA PHE A 84 -9.06 -7.06 -0.29
C PHE A 84 -10.43 -6.51 0.16
N LEU A 85 -10.96 -5.50 -0.51
CA LEU A 85 -12.26 -4.92 -0.20
C LEU A 85 -13.38 -5.96 -0.36
N LEU A 86 -13.33 -6.76 -1.41
CA LEU A 86 -14.34 -7.79 -1.68
C LEU A 86 -14.25 -9.01 -0.74
N GLU A 87 -13.10 -9.28 -0.13
CA GLU A 87 -12.94 -10.40 0.82
C GLU A 87 -13.86 -10.24 2.03
N GLY A 88 -14.05 -9.01 2.51
CA GLY A 88 -14.98 -8.69 3.60
C GLY A 88 -16.46 -8.71 3.21
N HIS A 89 -16.79 -8.77 1.90
CA HIS A 89 -18.15 -8.62 1.39
C HIS A 89 -18.57 -9.82 0.54
N ARG A 90 -19.05 -10.87 1.20
CA ARG A 90 -19.41 -12.13 0.52
C ARG A 90 -20.47 -11.98 -0.57
N ASN A 91 -21.39 -11.03 -0.39
CA ASN A 91 -22.47 -10.73 -1.35
C ASN A 91 -22.02 -9.76 -2.46
N GLY A 92 -20.76 -9.29 -2.40
CA GLY A 92 -20.20 -8.34 -3.34
C GLY A 92 -20.49 -6.88 -2.98
N LEU A 93 -19.92 -6.00 -3.79
CA LEU A 93 -20.10 -4.54 -3.69
C LEU A 93 -20.44 -3.97 -5.06
N PRO A 94 -21.28 -2.91 -5.11
CA PRO A 94 -21.47 -2.15 -6.34
C PRO A 94 -20.18 -1.44 -6.75
N PRO A 95 -19.92 -1.23 -8.07
CA PRO A 95 -18.72 -0.55 -8.54
C PRO A 95 -18.50 0.85 -7.96
N HIS A 96 -19.57 1.61 -7.71
CA HIS A 96 -19.45 2.96 -7.11
C HIS A 96 -18.92 2.87 -5.68
N THR A 97 -19.40 1.91 -4.88
CA THR A 97 -18.91 1.70 -3.50
C THR A 97 -17.44 1.26 -3.51
N LEU A 98 -17.04 0.41 -4.48
CA LEU A 98 -15.63 0.06 -4.66
C LEU A 98 -14.77 1.28 -5.00
N ALA A 99 -15.27 2.21 -5.84
CA ALA A 99 -14.58 3.45 -6.17
C ALA A 99 -14.37 4.33 -4.94
N ASP A 100 -15.43 4.53 -4.18
CA ASP A 100 -15.41 5.35 -2.97
C ASP A 100 -14.47 4.76 -1.91
N GLN A 101 -14.55 3.44 -1.66
CA GLN A 101 -13.67 2.77 -0.69
C GLN A 101 -12.21 2.67 -1.14
N ALA A 102 -11.96 2.54 -2.44
CA ALA A 102 -10.60 2.51 -3.00
C ALA A 102 -10.00 3.91 -3.18
N GLY A 103 -10.77 4.98 -3.04
CA GLY A 103 -10.31 6.35 -3.23
C GLY A 103 -9.91 6.66 -4.67
N VAL A 104 -10.58 6.05 -5.68
CA VAL A 104 -10.26 6.23 -7.09
C VAL A 104 -11.49 6.57 -7.93
N ALA A 105 -11.25 7.13 -9.13
CA ALA A 105 -12.33 7.47 -10.05
C ALA A 105 -13.13 6.22 -10.49
N ARG A 106 -14.44 6.37 -10.71
CA ARG A 106 -15.33 5.29 -11.17
C ARG A 106 -14.87 4.65 -12.48
N ALA A 107 -14.32 5.45 -13.41
CA ALA A 107 -13.75 4.94 -14.67
C ALA A 107 -12.58 3.97 -14.43
N THR A 108 -11.72 4.26 -13.44
CA THR A 108 -10.61 3.37 -13.03
C THR A 108 -11.14 2.04 -12.54
N ILE A 109 -12.18 2.04 -11.69
CA ILE A 109 -12.82 0.81 -11.18
C ILE A 109 -13.40 -0.03 -12.32
N THR A 110 -14.07 0.60 -13.30
CA THR A 110 -14.60 -0.12 -14.45
C THR A 110 -13.51 -0.89 -15.18
N GLY A 111 -12.39 -0.25 -15.51
CA GLY A 111 -11.26 -0.91 -16.17
C GLY A 111 -10.61 -2.03 -15.35
N LEU A 112 -10.46 -1.81 -14.02
CA LEU A 112 -9.93 -2.83 -13.13
C LEU A 112 -10.86 -4.05 -13.05
N VAL A 113 -12.16 -3.83 -12.83
CA VAL A 113 -13.16 -4.91 -12.73
C VAL A 113 -13.24 -5.67 -14.05
N ASP A 114 -13.26 -5.01 -15.22
CA ASP A 114 -13.25 -5.68 -16.52
C ASP A 114 -12.03 -6.60 -16.72
N GLY A 115 -10.86 -6.12 -16.32
CA GLY A 115 -9.65 -6.93 -16.32
C GLY A 115 -9.76 -8.13 -15.38
N MET A 116 -10.28 -7.92 -14.16
CA MET A 116 -10.43 -8.99 -13.16
C MET A 116 -11.49 -10.02 -13.56
N VAL A 117 -12.55 -9.62 -14.25
CA VAL A 117 -13.55 -10.53 -14.83
C VAL A 117 -12.92 -11.41 -15.91
N ARG A 118 -12.16 -10.81 -16.85
CA ARG A 118 -11.43 -11.57 -17.88
C ARG A 118 -10.47 -12.60 -17.29
N ASP A 119 -9.82 -12.26 -16.18
CA ASP A 119 -8.87 -13.14 -15.48
C ASP A 119 -9.58 -14.14 -14.54
N GLY A 120 -10.91 -14.07 -14.45
CA GLY A 120 -11.74 -14.95 -13.61
C GLY A 120 -11.53 -14.76 -12.11
N LEU A 121 -11.10 -13.57 -11.67
CA LEU A 121 -10.91 -13.24 -10.27
C LEU A 121 -12.19 -12.74 -9.60
N VAL A 122 -13.02 -12.03 -10.36
CA VAL A 122 -14.33 -11.55 -9.94
C VAL A 122 -15.39 -11.88 -10.97
N GLU A 123 -16.64 -11.83 -10.59
CA GLU A 123 -17.82 -11.94 -11.46
C GLU A 123 -18.80 -10.82 -11.15
N ARG A 124 -19.71 -10.54 -12.09
CA ARG A 124 -20.79 -9.57 -11.92
C ARG A 124 -22.09 -10.28 -11.71
N ASN A 125 -22.73 -10.04 -10.59
CA ASN A 125 -24.04 -10.58 -10.25
C ASN A 125 -25.09 -9.48 -10.27
N ALA A 126 -26.34 -9.84 -10.59
CA ALA A 126 -27.45 -8.88 -10.48
C ALA A 126 -27.59 -8.41 -9.03
N ASN A 127 -27.79 -7.10 -8.86
CA ASN A 127 -28.09 -6.55 -7.54
C ASN A 127 -29.59 -6.74 -7.24
N PRO A 128 -29.96 -7.49 -6.19
CA PRO A 128 -31.36 -7.70 -5.85
C PRO A 128 -32.07 -6.43 -5.38
N GLU A 129 -31.32 -5.45 -4.85
CA GLU A 129 -31.86 -4.21 -4.32
C GLU A 129 -31.96 -3.11 -5.39
N ASP A 130 -31.13 -3.18 -6.45
CA ASP A 130 -31.13 -2.23 -7.55
C ASP A 130 -30.83 -2.93 -8.87
N ARG A 131 -31.88 -3.16 -9.68
CA ARG A 131 -31.77 -3.80 -10.99
C ARG A 131 -30.93 -3.04 -12.03
N ARG A 132 -30.58 -1.77 -11.75
CA ARG A 132 -29.75 -0.93 -12.62
C ARG A 132 -28.26 -1.06 -12.31
N SER A 133 -27.91 -1.72 -11.23
CA SER A 133 -26.52 -1.94 -10.81
C SER A 133 -26.19 -3.43 -10.72
N ASN A 134 -24.91 -3.75 -10.89
CA ASN A 134 -24.38 -5.09 -10.67
C ASN A 134 -23.51 -5.08 -9.41
N LEU A 135 -23.48 -6.20 -8.72
CA LEU A 135 -22.53 -6.46 -7.63
C LEU A 135 -21.29 -7.14 -8.19
N VAL A 136 -20.12 -6.67 -7.80
CA VAL A 136 -18.84 -7.33 -8.07
C VAL A 136 -18.56 -8.27 -6.92
N VAL A 137 -18.37 -9.57 -7.23
CA VAL A 137 -18.19 -10.65 -6.25
C VAL A 137 -16.90 -11.40 -6.55
N LEU A 138 -16.16 -11.79 -5.51
CA LEU A 138 -15.01 -12.67 -5.70
C LEU A 138 -15.43 -14.06 -6.16
N THR A 139 -14.78 -14.57 -7.20
CA THR A 139 -14.85 -15.98 -7.56
C THR A 139 -14.08 -16.85 -6.57
N ARG A 140 -14.19 -18.17 -6.69
CA ARG A 140 -13.34 -19.11 -5.93
C ARG A 140 -11.85 -18.85 -6.20
N LYS A 141 -11.48 -18.57 -7.46
CA LYS A 141 -10.10 -18.21 -7.86
C LYS A 141 -9.67 -16.89 -7.21
N GLY A 142 -10.50 -15.85 -7.26
CA GLY A 142 -10.22 -14.56 -6.64
C GLY A 142 -9.96 -14.69 -5.14
N ARG A 143 -10.80 -15.44 -4.41
CA ARG A 143 -10.57 -15.71 -2.98
C ARG A 143 -9.27 -16.47 -2.71
N ALA A 144 -8.92 -17.45 -3.54
CA ALA A 144 -7.66 -18.17 -3.39
C ALA A 144 -6.44 -17.27 -3.59
N VAL A 145 -6.49 -16.38 -4.60
CA VAL A 145 -5.44 -15.40 -4.87
C VAL A 145 -5.35 -14.38 -3.74
N SER A 146 -6.49 -13.82 -3.26
CA SER A 146 -6.54 -12.90 -2.12
C SER A 146 -5.86 -13.50 -0.89
N LYS A 147 -6.23 -14.71 -0.49
CA LYS A 147 -5.64 -15.43 0.64
C LYS A 147 -4.14 -15.67 0.50
N LYS A 148 -3.65 -15.83 -0.73
CA LYS A 148 -2.23 -16.06 -0.99
C LYS A 148 -1.40 -14.79 -0.87
N VAL A 149 -1.92 -13.62 -1.29
CA VAL A 149 -1.15 -12.37 -1.33
C VAL A 149 -1.30 -11.52 -0.07
N LEU A 150 -2.44 -11.60 0.62
CA LEU A 150 -2.72 -10.77 1.78
C LEU A 150 -1.68 -10.89 2.91
N PRO A 151 -1.21 -12.09 3.29
CA PRO A 151 -0.19 -12.22 4.34
C PRO A 151 1.11 -11.50 3.99
N GLY A 152 1.60 -11.65 2.76
CA GLY A 152 2.83 -10.98 2.30
C GLY A 152 2.68 -9.45 2.25
N GLN A 153 1.52 -8.94 1.85
CA GLN A 153 1.23 -7.50 1.89
C GLN A 153 1.20 -6.97 3.34
N ALA A 154 0.57 -7.69 4.24
CA ALA A 154 0.53 -7.34 5.66
C ALA A 154 1.94 -7.36 6.28
N GLU A 155 2.76 -8.34 5.92
CA GLU A 155 4.15 -8.46 6.37
C GLU A 155 5.01 -7.28 5.90
N VAL A 156 4.91 -6.87 4.62
CA VAL A 156 5.62 -5.69 4.10
C VAL A 156 5.27 -4.46 4.91
N LEU A 157 3.99 -4.20 5.17
CA LEU A 157 3.55 -3.03 5.94
C LEU A 157 3.97 -3.11 7.41
N ALA A 158 3.84 -4.29 8.05
CA ALA A 158 4.23 -4.49 9.43
C ALA A 158 5.74 -4.29 9.63
N ASN A 159 6.56 -4.70 8.65
CA ASN A 159 8.01 -4.64 8.73
C ASN A 159 8.61 -3.31 8.24
N ALA A 160 7.83 -2.46 7.56
CA ALA A 160 8.32 -1.18 7.02
C ALA A 160 8.99 -0.29 8.09
N PHE A 161 8.51 -0.37 9.33
CA PHE A 161 9.01 0.40 10.46
C PHE A 161 9.62 -0.49 11.57
N SER A 162 10.07 -1.69 11.24
CA SER A 162 10.63 -2.65 12.22
C SER A 162 11.93 -2.17 12.86
N ALA A 163 12.67 -1.28 12.19
CA ALA A 163 13.88 -0.64 12.73
C ALA A 163 13.59 0.34 13.88
N LEU A 164 12.34 0.78 14.05
CA LEU A 164 11.93 1.71 15.08
C LEU A 164 11.52 0.99 16.37
N SER A 165 11.85 1.57 17.51
CA SER A 165 11.29 1.14 18.80
C SER A 165 9.77 1.37 18.85
N ALA A 166 9.08 0.72 19.78
CA ALA A 166 7.64 0.95 19.98
C ALA A 166 7.32 2.41 20.32
N THR A 167 8.21 3.11 21.03
CA THR A 167 8.06 4.53 21.38
C THR A 167 8.20 5.40 20.14
N ASP A 168 9.22 5.17 19.31
CA ASP A 168 9.45 5.93 18.07
C ASP A 168 8.29 5.75 17.07
N ARG A 169 7.76 4.52 16.95
CA ARG A 169 6.58 4.26 16.11
C ARG A 169 5.36 5.05 16.56
N ARG A 170 5.09 5.14 17.87
CA ARG A 170 3.99 5.95 18.40
C ARG A 170 4.20 7.45 18.14
N GLN A 171 5.44 7.93 18.33
CA GLN A 171 5.76 9.32 18.03
C GLN A 171 5.63 9.65 16.56
N LEU A 172 6.15 8.80 15.68
CA LEU A 172 6.02 8.94 14.23
C LEU A 172 4.56 8.96 13.79
N SER A 173 3.74 8.01 14.29
CA SER A 173 2.30 7.96 13.98
C SER A 173 1.60 9.26 14.37
N ARG A 174 1.91 9.82 15.56
CA ARG A 174 1.35 11.11 15.99
C ARG A 174 1.77 12.27 15.08
N LEU A 175 3.05 12.30 14.65
CA LEU A 175 3.56 13.34 13.74
C LEU A 175 2.95 13.24 12.36
N LEU A 176 2.88 12.04 11.79
CA LEU A 176 2.21 11.79 10.52
C LEU A 176 0.74 12.22 10.57
N GLY A 177 0.01 11.89 11.65
CA GLY A 177 -1.38 12.33 11.84
C GLY A 177 -1.54 13.85 11.81
N LYS A 178 -0.64 14.60 12.46
CA LYS A 178 -0.66 16.08 12.41
C LYS A 178 -0.51 16.61 11.00
N VAL A 179 0.48 16.09 10.25
CA VAL A 179 0.75 16.52 8.86
C VAL A 179 -0.42 16.17 7.96
N THR A 180 -0.96 14.95 8.07
CA THR A 180 -2.12 14.52 7.28
C THR A 180 -3.34 15.41 7.51
N THR A 181 -3.64 15.76 8.77
CA THR A 181 -4.78 16.62 9.09
C THR A 181 -4.59 18.02 8.51
N ALA A 182 -3.39 18.59 8.60
CA ALA A 182 -3.12 19.92 8.04
C ALA A 182 -3.28 19.93 6.51
N LEU A 183 -2.66 18.97 5.82
CA LEU A 183 -2.75 18.89 4.35
C LEU A 183 -4.18 18.60 3.87
N ALA A 184 -4.94 17.77 4.58
CA ALA A 184 -6.35 17.51 4.22
C ALA A 184 -7.18 18.79 4.29
N ALA A 185 -7.01 19.61 5.33
CA ALA A 185 -7.72 20.87 5.46
C ALA A 185 -7.38 21.88 4.34
N GLU A 186 -6.13 21.91 3.87
CA GLU A 186 -5.71 22.75 2.74
C GLU A 186 -6.35 22.29 1.42
N VAL A 187 -6.44 20.98 1.20
CA VAL A 187 -7.06 20.42 -0.02
C VAL A 187 -8.58 20.68 -0.05
N GLU A 188 -9.27 20.65 1.11
CA GLU A 188 -10.69 20.94 1.20
C GLU A 188 -10.99 22.43 1.04
N ALA A 189 -10.03 23.31 1.32
CA ALA A 189 -10.19 24.77 1.21
C ALA A 189 -9.87 25.32 -0.20
N ALA A 190 -9.27 24.51 -1.08
CA ALA A 190 -8.83 24.89 -2.43
C ALA A 190 -9.86 24.55 -3.50
#